data_1176f8fa188085982e1489a6d28a81dd
#
_entry.id   1176f8fa188085982e1489a6d28a81dd
#
_cell.length_a   1.000
_cell.length_b   1.000
_cell.length_c   1.000
_cell.angle_alpha   90.00
_cell.angle_beta   90.00
_cell.angle_gamma   90.00
#
_symmetry.space_group_name_H-M   'P 1'
#
loop_
_entity.id
_entity.type
_entity.pdbx_description
1 polymer ?
#
loop_
_entity_poly.entity_id
_entity_poly.type
_entity_poly.pdbx_seq_one_letter_code
_entity_poly.pdbx_strand_id
1 'polypeptide(L)'
;MPVLLTQDFLQTQGLKLSSDDLRVAYLTAKTVMDMGNASIDRSVLWREEDGWKLADHIEETPENEVLLKQVFMALDSVFSRAKAVKSAAVYIHIPGEPHARLVRISAQGEPLENLLAVHEENGTVYLACRTAQSGWMNIANDIAYWLSLDEIQGGRNEGSGSQLSIPVATQNGTVLGVVHVEFADKDQADEAAQTDWSALALALAEPLKALAGIEDKEEEHE
;
A
#
# COMPACT_ATOMS: atom_id res chain seq x y z
N MET A 1 -8.87 13.31 -13.88
CA MET A 1 -8.60 12.67 -15.18
C MET A 1 -7.29 11.91 -15.09
N PRO A 2 -7.20 10.65 -15.57
CA PRO A 2 -6.04 9.77 -15.28
C PRO A 2 -4.67 10.35 -15.65
N VAL A 3 -4.58 11.16 -16.71
CA VAL A 3 -3.29 11.75 -17.18
C VAL A 3 -2.73 12.73 -16.16
N LEU A 4 -3.55 13.64 -15.65
CA LEU A 4 -3.09 14.61 -14.64
C LEU A 4 -2.72 13.91 -13.33
N LEU A 5 -3.55 12.96 -12.88
CA LEU A 5 -3.30 12.20 -11.65
C LEU A 5 -1.95 11.49 -11.68
N THR A 6 -1.61 10.79 -12.78
CA THR A 6 -0.33 10.09 -12.91
C THR A 6 0.86 11.04 -13.01
N GLN A 7 0.71 12.16 -13.71
CA GLN A 7 1.76 13.19 -13.81
C GLN A 7 2.02 13.86 -12.46
N ASP A 8 0.96 14.25 -11.75
CA ASP A 8 1.05 14.87 -10.42
C ASP A 8 1.70 13.92 -9.42
N PHE A 9 1.35 12.62 -9.46
CA PHE A 9 2.00 11.62 -8.62
C PHE A 9 3.50 11.51 -8.89
N LEU A 10 3.90 11.37 -10.16
CA LEU A 10 5.32 11.28 -10.53
C LEU A 10 6.10 12.52 -10.11
N GLN A 11 5.52 13.70 -10.29
CA GLN A 11 6.15 14.96 -9.89
C GLN A 11 6.26 15.05 -8.37
N THR A 12 5.19 14.74 -7.63
CA THR A 12 5.15 14.80 -6.17
C THR A 12 6.15 13.81 -5.56
N GLN A 13 6.25 12.59 -6.10
CA GLN A 13 7.17 11.58 -5.61
C GLN A 13 8.60 11.70 -6.20
N GLY A 14 8.84 12.66 -7.09
CA GLY A 14 10.15 12.85 -7.72
C GLY A 14 10.61 11.70 -8.61
N LEU A 15 9.66 10.92 -9.16
CA LEU A 15 9.93 9.72 -9.94
C LEU A 15 10.11 10.01 -11.42
N LYS A 16 11.03 9.28 -12.06
CA LYS A 16 11.31 9.36 -13.50
C LYS A 16 10.74 8.17 -14.27
N LEU A 17 9.56 7.69 -13.87
CA LEU A 17 8.87 6.61 -14.56
C LEU A 17 8.12 7.13 -15.79
N SER A 18 7.85 6.23 -16.74
CA SER A 18 6.99 6.52 -17.90
C SER A 18 5.57 6.84 -17.46
N SER A 19 5.10 8.05 -17.73
CA SER A 19 3.71 8.45 -17.41
C SER A 19 2.67 7.63 -18.18
N ASP A 20 2.98 7.17 -19.39
CA ASP A 20 2.08 6.36 -20.20
C ASP A 20 1.97 4.94 -19.65
N ASP A 21 3.09 4.33 -19.23
CA ASP A 21 3.09 2.99 -18.65
C ASP A 21 2.38 3.00 -17.28
N LEU A 22 2.65 4.01 -16.45
CA LEU A 22 1.95 4.20 -15.17
C LEU A 22 0.43 4.35 -15.39
N ARG A 23 0.02 5.11 -16.40
CA ARG A 23 -1.40 5.29 -16.74
C ARG A 23 -2.06 3.99 -17.19
N VAL A 24 -1.38 3.20 -18.03
CA VAL A 24 -1.90 1.89 -18.49
C VAL A 24 -2.05 0.94 -17.31
N ALA A 25 -1.04 0.85 -16.44
CA ALA A 25 -1.09 0.03 -15.24
C ALA A 25 -2.19 0.47 -14.28
N TYR A 26 -2.36 1.79 -14.07
CA TYR A 26 -3.44 2.37 -13.27
C TYR A 26 -4.83 1.99 -13.80
N LEU A 27 -5.07 2.16 -15.11
CA LEU A 27 -6.35 1.80 -15.73
C LEU A 27 -6.62 0.30 -15.62
N THR A 28 -5.58 -0.53 -15.72
CA THR A 28 -5.68 -1.98 -15.52
C THR A 28 -6.14 -2.30 -14.09
N ALA A 29 -5.50 -1.71 -13.08
CA ALA A 29 -5.89 -1.89 -11.67
C ALA A 29 -7.35 -1.45 -11.43
N LYS A 30 -7.74 -0.27 -11.93
CA LYS A 30 -9.12 0.23 -11.84
C LYS A 30 -10.12 -0.72 -12.49
N THR A 31 -9.81 -1.24 -13.67
CA THR A 31 -10.69 -2.19 -14.38
C THR A 31 -10.90 -3.46 -13.54
N VAL A 32 -9.86 -3.99 -12.93
CA VAL A 32 -9.97 -5.17 -12.06
C VAL A 32 -10.86 -4.88 -10.84
N MET A 33 -10.71 -3.72 -10.22
CA MET A 33 -11.55 -3.31 -9.08
C MET A 33 -13.03 -3.19 -9.47
N ASP A 34 -13.31 -2.67 -10.67
CA ASP A 34 -14.67 -2.46 -11.17
C ASP A 34 -15.34 -3.78 -11.63
N MET A 35 -14.59 -4.84 -11.88
CA MET A 35 -15.14 -6.15 -12.27
C MET A 35 -15.99 -6.82 -11.18
N GLY A 36 -15.90 -6.43 -9.94
CA GLY A 36 -16.83 -6.57 -8.79
C GLY A 36 -17.49 -7.92 -8.48
N ASN A 37 -17.49 -8.89 -9.42
CA ASN A 37 -18.30 -10.10 -9.34
C ASN A 37 -17.54 -11.37 -8.86
N ALA A 38 -16.28 -11.22 -8.43
CA ALA A 38 -15.55 -12.35 -7.88
C ALA A 38 -16.17 -12.79 -6.53
N SER A 39 -16.45 -14.09 -6.42
CA SER A 39 -16.82 -14.69 -5.14
C SER A 39 -15.55 -14.89 -4.33
N ILE A 40 -15.32 -14.02 -3.34
CA ILE A 40 -14.23 -14.12 -2.39
C ILE A 40 -14.81 -14.55 -1.05
N ASP A 41 -14.20 -15.55 -0.42
CA ASP A 41 -14.62 -15.99 0.90
C ASP A 41 -14.48 -14.84 1.89
N ARG A 42 -15.51 -14.63 2.70
CA ARG A 42 -15.56 -13.54 3.68
C ARG A 42 -14.41 -13.60 4.68
N SER A 43 -13.93 -14.78 5.04
CA SER A 43 -12.79 -14.96 5.94
C SER A 43 -11.48 -14.45 5.38
N VAL A 44 -11.36 -14.34 4.05
CA VAL A 44 -10.20 -13.73 3.38
C VAL A 44 -10.22 -12.21 3.50
N LEU A 45 -11.42 -11.62 3.47
CA LEU A 45 -11.62 -10.17 3.59
C LEU A 45 -11.57 -9.71 5.05
N TRP A 46 -12.33 -10.39 5.92
CA TRP A 46 -12.41 -10.12 7.35
C TRP A 46 -11.51 -11.08 8.13
N ARG A 47 -10.20 -10.82 8.04
CA ARG A 47 -9.20 -11.71 8.65
C ARG A 47 -9.25 -11.71 10.17
N GLU A 48 -9.12 -12.92 10.73
CA GLU A 48 -8.88 -13.16 12.14
C GLU A 48 -7.66 -14.07 12.27
N GLU A 49 -6.63 -13.62 12.96
CA GLU A 49 -5.36 -14.36 13.15
C GLU A 49 -4.83 -14.11 14.57
N ASP A 50 -4.57 -15.16 15.33
CA ASP A 50 -3.91 -15.09 16.65
C ASP A 50 -4.54 -14.07 17.63
N GLY A 51 -5.88 -13.94 17.60
CA GLY A 51 -6.62 -13.00 18.43
C GLY A 51 -6.70 -11.58 17.90
N TRP A 52 -6.06 -11.29 16.77
CA TRP A 52 -6.25 -10.04 16.04
C TRP A 52 -7.41 -10.18 15.04
N LYS A 53 -8.24 -9.15 14.93
CA LYS A 53 -9.36 -9.10 14.00
C LYS A 53 -9.38 -7.77 13.24
N LEU A 54 -9.59 -7.83 11.93
CA LEU A 54 -9.75 -6.61 11.14
C LEU A 54 -10.99 -5.80 11.57
N ALA A 55 -12.05 -6.49 12.01
CA ALA A 55 -13.28 -5.89 12.49
C ALA A 55 -13.11 -5.02 13.77
N ASP A 56 -12.00 -5.17 14.50
CA ASP A 56 -11.67 -4.30 15.64
C ASP A 56 -11.15 -2.91 15.17
N HIS A 57 -10.87 -2.75 13.88
CA HIS A 57 -10.27 -1.55 13.29
C HIS A 57 -11.12 -0.90 12.20
N ILE A 58 -11.91 -1.70 11.49
CA ILE A 58 -12.81 -1.28 10.41
C ILE A 58 -14.19 -1.86 10.69
N GLU A 59 -15.22 -1.02 10.65
CA GLU A 59 -16.59 -1.46 10.89
C GLU A 59 -17.02 -2.49 9.84
N GLU A 60 -17.61 -3.58 10.31
CA GLU A 60 -18.04 -4.71 9.48
C GLU A 60 -19.41 -4.41 8.83
N THR A 61 -19.38 -3.67 7.72
CA THR A 61 -20.56 -3.31 6.93
C THR A 61 -20.51 -3.91 5.52
N PRO A 62 -21.66 -4.07 4.85
CA PRO A 62 -21.68 -4.52 3.44
C PRO A 62 -20.88 -3.59 2.50
N GLU A 63 -20.90 -2.28 2.77
CA GLU A 63 -20.18 -1.26 2.00
C GLU A 63 -18.67 -1.45 2.13
N ASN A 64 -18.18 -1.62 3.37
CA ASN A 64 -16.76 -1.86 3.64
C ASN A 64 -16.31 -3.22 3.08
N GLU A 65 -17.18 -4.24 3.09
CA GLU A 65 -16.87 -5.53 2.46
C GLU A 65 -16.64 -5.40 0.95
N VAL A 66 -17.43 -4.57 0.27
CA VAL A 66 -17.21 -4.27 -1.17
C VAL A 66 -15.87 -3.57 -1.40
N LEU A 67 -15.52 -2.60 -0.56
CA LEU A 67 -14.23 -1.90 -0.65
C LEU A 67 -13.04 -2.84 -0.39
N LEU A 68 -13.13 -3.68 0.65
CA LEU A 68 -12.09 -4.69 0.92
C LEU A 68 -11.94 -5.68 -0.23
N LYS A 69 -13.04 -6.08 -0.88
CA LYS A 69 -13.01 -6.92 -2.08
C LYS A 69 -12.28 -6.24 -3.23
N GLN A 70 -12.54 -4.96 -3.49
CA GLN A 70 -11.83 -4.18 -4.51
C GLN A 70 -10.33 -4.13 -4.24
N VAL A 71 -9.94 -3.85 -2.99
CA VAL A 71 -8.54 -3.83 -2.55
C VAL A 71 -7.88 -5.20 -2.77
N PHE A 72 -8.55 -6.28 -2.35
CA PHE A 72 -8.04 -7.64 -2.52
C PHE A 72 -7.82 -7.99 -3.98
N MET A 73 -8.82 -7.75 -4.84
CA MET A 73 -8.74 -8.07 -6.28
C MET A 73 -7.63 -7.29 -6.98
N ALA A 74 -7.47 -6.00 -6.65
CA ALA A 74 -6.42 -5.18 -7.24
C ALA A 74 -5.03 -5.65 -6.81
N LEU A 75 -4.84 -5.94 -5.53
CA LEU A 75 -3.58 -6.47 -5.00
C LEU A 75 -3.24 -7.84 -5.62
N ASP A 76 -4.19 -8.78 -5.63
CA ASP A 76 -4.02 -10.11 -6.21
C ASP A 76 -3.65 -10.05 -7.70
N SER A 77 -4.30 -9.17 -8.45
CA SER A 77 -4.01 -8.96 -9.87
C SER A 77 -2.59 -8.46 -10.12
N VAL A 78 -2.06 -7.55 -9.31
CA VAL A 78 -0.68 -7.07 -9.46
C VAL A 78 0.30 -8.14 -8.98
N PHE A 79 0.06 -8.73 -7.82
CA PHE A 79 0.91 -9.76 -7.23
C PHE A 79 1.08 -10.97 -8.15
N SER A 80 0.00 -11.47 -8.75
CA SER A 80 0.03 -12.66 -9.63
C SER A 80 0.82 -12.46 -10.92
N ARG A 81 1.02 -11.21 -11.37
CA ARG A 81 1.81 -10.87 -12.56
C ARG A 81 3.25 -10.49 -12.23
N ALA A 82 3.49 -10.08 -10.99
CA ALA A 82 4.81 -9.61 -10.54
C ALA A 82 5.80 -10.77 -10.42
N LYS A 83 7.07 -10.48 -10.71
CA LYS A 83 8.15 -11.46 -10.59
C LYS A 83 8.88 -11.27 -9.27
N ALA A 84 9.36 -12.38 -8.70
CA ALA A 84 10.21 -12.42 -7.50
C ALA A 84 9.60 -11.75 -6.26
N VAL A 85 8.30 -11.43 -6.25
CA VAL A 85 7.62 -10.88 -5.08
C VAL A 85 7.41 -12.00 -4.08
N LYS A 86 7.93 -11.78 -2.88
CA LYS A 86 7.82 -12.67 -1.73
C LYS A 86 6.54 -12.39 -0.94
N SER A 87 6.29 -11.11 -0.68
CA SER A 87 5.15 -10.62 0.09
C SER A 87 4.70 -9.27 -0.42
N ALA A 88 3.39 -9.03 -0.38
CA ALA A 88 2.84 -7.70 -0.60
C ALA A 88 1.64 -7.47 0.32
N ALA A 89 1.51 -6.26 0.86
CA ALA A 89 0.40 -5.87 1.70
C ALA A 89 -0.11 -4.46 1.39
N VAL A 90 -1.40 -4.27 1.61
CA VAL A 90 -2.05 -2.97 1.66
C VAL A 90 -2.41 -2.68 3.11
N TYR A 91 -1.90 -1.57 3.61
CA TYR A 91 -2.23 -1.05 4.93
C TYR A 91 -3.10 0.20 4.81
N ILE A 92 -4.11 0.30 5.65
CA ILE A 92 -4.82 1.56 5.88
C ILE A 92 -4.18 2.31 7.05
N HIS A 93 -4.04 3.62 6.92
CA HIS A 93 -3.50 4.50 7.97
C HIS A 93 -4.64 5.02 8.83
N ILE A 94 -4.68 4.61 10.08
CA ILE A 94 -5.72 5.00 11.04
C ILE A 94 -5.10 5.92 12.09
N PRO A 95 -5.60 7.17 12.23
CA PRO A 95 -5.19 8.06 13.31
C PRO A 95 -5.46 7.42 14.69
N GLY A 96 -4.66 7.75 15.69
CA GLY A 96 -4.84 7.24 17.04
C GLY A 96 -3.82 7.78 18.05
N GLU A 97 -4.12 7.62 19.32
CA GLU A 97 -3.25 7.99 20.43
C GLU A 97 -2.62 6.73 21.06
N PRO A 98 -1.36 6.72 21.48
CA PRO A 98 -0.38 7.80 21.33
C PRO A 98 0.21 7.93 19.93
N HIS A 99 -0.04 6.97 19.03
CA HIS A 99 0.49 6.94 17.66
C HIS A 99 -0.60 6.50 16.69
N ALA A 100 -0.55 7.02 15.47
CA ALA A 100 -1.30 6.47 14.35
C ALA A 100 -0.85 5.04 14.06
N ARG A 101 -1.66 4.28 13.34
CA ARG A 101 -1.43 2.86 13.07
C ARG A 101 -1.62 2.55 11.59
N LEU A 102 -0.78 1.65 11.09
CA LEU A 102 -1.02 0.96 9.83
C LEU A 102 -1.69 -0.37 10.14
N VAL A 103 -2.91 -0.56 9.65
CA VAL A 103 -3.70 -1.79 9.80
C VAL A 103 -3.71 -2.51 8.47
N ARG A 104 -3.27 -3.76 8.43
CA ARG A 104 -3.22 -4.57 7.21
C ARG A 104 -4.63 -4.97 6.79
N ILE A 105 -5.10 -4.47 5.65
CA ILE A 105 -6.44 -4.77 5.11
C ILE A 105 -6.42 -5.85 4.03
N SER A 106 -5.26 -6.06 3.37
CA SER A 106 -5.08 -7.13 2.39
C SER A 106 -3.61 -7.52 2.29
N ALA A 107 -3.32 -8.78 1.98
CA ALA A 107 -1.96 -9.25 1.73
C ALA A 107 -1.94 -10.47 0.82
N GLN A 108 -0.80 -10.67 0.14
CA GLN A 108 -0.47 -11.81 -0.67
C GLN A 108 0.96 -12.29 -0.38
N GLY A 109 1.22 -13.58 -0.53
CA GLY A 109 2.53 -14.18 -0.29
C GLY A 109 2.79 -14.54 1.17
N GLU A 110 4.03 -14.39 1.63
CA GLU A 110 4.42 -14.71 3.02
C GLU A 110 3.80 -13.70 4.02
N PRO A 111 3.53 -14.13 5.26
CA PRO A 111 2.89 -13.28 6.26
C PRO A 111 3.68 -12.01 6.55
N LEU A 112 2.97 -10.90 6.64
CA LEU A 112 3.44 -9.60 7.12
C LEU A 112 2.66 -9.19 8.37
N GLU A 113 3.14 -8.22 9.11
CA GLU A 113 2.52 -7.75 10.35
C GLU A 113 1.08 -7.25 10.12
N ASN A 114 0.16 -7.59 11.03
CA ASN A 114 -1.23 -7.16 10.97
C ASN A 114 -1.41 -5.69 11.37
N LEU A 115 -0.55 -5.21 12.27
CA LEU A 115 -0.66 -3.91 12.90
C LEU A 115 0.73 -3.32 13.16
N LEU A 116 0.97 -2.09 12.71
CA LEU A 116 2.20 -1.35 12.95
C LEU A 116 1.88 0.01 13.55
N ALA A 117 2.49 0.36 14.67
CA ALA A 117 2.44 1.71 15.21
C ALA A 117 3.35 2.64 14.40
N VAL A 118 2.84 3.81 14.01
CA VAL A 118 3.57 4.76 13.16
C VAL A 118 4.29 5.77 14.05
N HIS A 119 5.57 5.52 14.32
CA HIS A 119 6.47 6.42 15.04
C HIS A 119 7.91 6.25 14.55
N GLU A 120 8.79 7.16 14.93
CA GLU A 120 10.15 7.28 14.39
C GLU A 120 10.96 5.97 14.52
N GLU A 121 10.93 5.33 15.69
CA GLU A 121 11.64 4.06 15.90
C GLU A 121 11.13 2.95 14.98
N ASN A 122 9.83 2.83 14.79
CA ASN A 122 9.27 1.86 13.83
C ASN A 122 9.60 2.21 12.38
N GLY A 123 9.84 3.47 12.05
CA GLY A 123 10.31 3.89 10.73
C GLY A 123 11.71 3.38 10.39
N THR A 124 12.52 3.01 11.37
CA THR A 124 13.82 2.36 11.14
C THR A 124 13.70 0.85 10.93
N VAL A 125 12.64 0.21 11.44
CA VAL A 125 12.42 -1.24 11.32
C VAL A 125 11.50 -1.59 10.13
N TYR A 126 10.45 -0.80 9.93
CA TYR A 126 9.41 -1.05 8.94
C TYR A 126 9.39 0.06 7.89
N LEU A 127 9.77 -0.28 6.66
CA LEU A 127 9.77 0.69 5.55
C LEU A 127 8.36 1.27 5.32
N ALA A 128 7.31 0.50 5.60
CA ALA A 128 5.92 0.96 5.54
C ALA A 128 5.64 2.11 6.53
N CYS A 129 6.17 2.04 7.76
CA CYS A 129 6.03 3.12 8.74
C CYS A 129 6.78 4.38 8.30
N ARG A 130 7.99 4.25 7.76
CA ARG A 130 8.76 5.37 7.19
C ARG A 130 7.99 6.06 6.06
N THR A 131 7.35 5.26 5.19
CA THR A 131 6.51 5.77 4.09
C THR A 131 5.27 6.50 4.60
N ALA A 132 4.60 5.94 5.62
CA ALA A 132 3.43 6.59 6.21
C ALA A 132 3.77 7.94 6.88
N GLN A 133 4.94 8.04 7.52
CA GLN A 133 5.42 9.27 8.17
C GLN A 133 5.84 10.34 7.17
N SER A 134 6.56 9.94 6.12
CA SER A 134 7.15 10.88 5.17
C SER A 134 6.21 11.29 4.04
N GLY A 135 5.23 10.43 3.69
CA GLY A 135 4.42 10.57 2.48
C GLY A 135 5.20 10.32 1.18
N TRP A 136 6.47 9.85 1.29
CA TRP A 136 7.32 9.55 0.13
C TRP A 136 7.43 8.05 -0.11
N MET A 137 7.54 7.67 -1.38
CA MET A 137 7.96 6.33 -1.76
C MET A 137 9.36 6.04 -1.19
N ASN A 138 9.51 4.86 -0.60
CA ASN A 138 10.78 4.37 -0.12
C ASN A 138 11.17 3.09 -0.87
N ILE A 139 12.42 3.04 -1.36
CA ILE A 139 12.97 1.94 -2.15
C ILE A 139 14.26 1.50 -1.49
N ALA A 140 14.31 0.26 -1.05
CA ALA A 140 15.52 -0.38 -0.52
C ALA A 140 15.91 -1.54 -1.46
N ASN A 141 16.76 -1.27 -2.45
CA ASN A 141 17.13 -2.24 -3.48
C ASN A 141 18.11 -3.31 -2.99
N ASP A 142 18.85 -3.06 -1.91
CA ASP A 142 19.74 -4.03 -1.28
C ASP A 142 19.56 -3.94 0.24
N ILE A 143 18.72 -4.80 0.79
CA ILE A 143 18.41 -4.81 2.22
C ILE A 143 19.64 -5.13 3.06
N ALA A 144 20.50 -6.04 2.61
CA ALA A 144 21.72 -6.39 3.34
C ALA A 144 22.67 -5.17 3.45
N TYR A 145 22.74 -4.37 2.39
CA TYR A 145 23.52 -3.13 2.39
C TYR A 145 22.90 -2.09 3.34
N TRP A 146 21.56 -1.89 3.31
CA TRP A 146 20.88 -0.96 4.21
C TRP A 146 21.01 -1.35 5.68
N LEU A 147 20.93 -2.65 6.00
CA LEU A 147 21.20 -3.17 7.35
C LEU A 147 22.63 -2.88 7.79
N SER A 148 23.62 -3.00 6.90
CA SER A 148 25.03 -2.73 7.20
C SER A 148 25.32 -1.24 7.50
N LEU A 149 24.43 -0.34 7.05
CA LEU A 149 24.52 1.11 7.28
C LEU A 149 23.61 1.60 8.42
N ASP A 150 22.89 0.72 9.09
CA ASP A 150 21.84 1.05 10.07
C ASP A 150 20.71 1.94 9.48
N GLU A 151 20.56 1.96 8.15
CA GLU A 151 19.47 2.68 7.46
C GLU A 151 18.12 1.97 7.66
N ILE A 152 18.14 0.65 7.81
CA ILE A 152 17.02 -0.17 8.25
C ILE A 152 17.54 -1.14 9.32
N GLN A 153 16.69 -1.49 10.30
CA GLN A 153 17.06 -2.32 11.43
C GLN A 153 16.12 -3.52 11.57
N GLY A 154 16.52 -4.47 12.45
CA GLY A 154 15.71 -5.60 12.84
C GLY A 154 15.84 -6.83 11.92
N GLY A 155 15.98 -8.00 12.58
CA GLY A 155 16.18 -9.29 11.90
C GLY A 155 15.03 -9.72 10.98
N ARG A 156 13.84 -9.11 11.11
CA ARG A 156 12.74 -9.35 10.19
C ARG A 156 13.08 -8.98 8.72
N ASN A 157 13.96 -8.00 8.53
CA ASN A 157 14.36 -7.53 7.21
C ASN A 157 15.38 -8.45 6.52
N GLU A 158 16.10 -9.30 7.26
CA GLU A 158 17.08 -10.25 6.72
C GLU A 158 16.48 -11.27 5.74
N GLY A 159 15.15 -11.46 5.78
CA GLY A 159 14.43 -12.39 4.93
C GLY A 159 14.09 -11.87 3.54
N SER A 160 14.34 -10.59 3.23
CA SER A 160 14.08 -9.99 1.91
C SER A 160 15.35 -9.45 1.26
N GLY A 161 15.43 -9.52 -0.07
CA GLY A 161 16.56 -8.97 -0.83
C GLY A 161 16.39 -7.49 -1.15
N SER A 162 15.16 -7.09 -1.50
CA SER A 162 14.77 -5.69 -1.71
C SER A 162 13.36 -5.41 -1.22
N GLN A 163 13.04 -4.15 -0.96
CA GLN A 163 11.73 -3.70 -0.50
C GLN A 163 11.30 -2.42 -1.21
N LEU A 164 10.00 -2.29 -1.41
CA LEU A 164 9.36 -1.11 -1.97
C LEU A 164 8.16 -0.75 -1.12
N SER A 165 8.02 0.52 -0.76
CA SER A 165 6.90 1.01 0.04
C SER A 165 6.38 2.31 -0.53
N ILE A 166 5.08 2.36 -0.89
CA ILE A 166 4.48 3.42 -1.67
C ILE A 166 3.31 3.99 -0.89
N PRO A 167 3.22 5.32 -0.70
CA PRO A 167 2.08 5.92 -0.03
C PRO A 167 0.84 5.84 -0.93
N VAL A 168 -0.28 5.49 -0.33
CA VAL A 168 -1.61 5.74 -0.89
C VAL A 168 -2.06 7.07 -0.30
N ALA A 169 -2.22 8.09 -1.12
CA ALA A 169 -2.51 9.44 -0.63
C ALA A 169 -3.61 10.12 -1.45
N THR A 170 -4.24 11.09 -0.82
CA THR A 170 -5.15 12.02 -1.50
C THR A 170 -4.36 13.00 -2.38
N GLN A 171 -5.03 13.74 -3.25
CA GLN A 171 -4.39 14.74 -4.10
C GLN A 171 -3.73 15.88 -3.30
N ASN A 172 -4.22 16.17 -2.10
CA ASN A 172 -3.63 17.17 -1.19
C ASN A 172 -2.52 16.60 -0.30
N GLY A 173 -2.07 15.36 -0.53
CA GLY A 173 -0.94 14.74 0.14
C GLY A 173 -1.26 14.04 1.48
N THR A 174 -2.53 13.95 1.88
CA THR A 174 -2.89 13.19 3.09
C THR A 174 -2.66 11.69 2.84
N VAL A 175 -1.82 11.05 3.66
CA VAL A 175 -1.55 9.60 3.56
C VAL A 175 -2.73 8.82 4.12
N LEU A 176 -3.40 8.05 3.26
CA LEU A 176 -4.53 7.17 3.56
C LEU A 176 -4.07 5.75 3.92
N GLY A 177 -2.89 5.38 3.48
CA GLY A 177 -2.34 4.04 3.67
C GLY A 177 -1.02 3.85 2.94
N VAL A 178 -0.59 2.60 2.88
CA VAL A 178 0.69 2.21 2.26
C VAL A 178 0.52 0.89 1.52
N VAL A 179 1.07 0.80 0.32
CA VAL A 179 1.35 -0.47 -0.36
C VAL A 179 2.80 -0.84 -0.05
N HIS A 180 3.02 -1.98 0.59
CA HIS A 180 4.36 -2.48 0.94
C HIS A 180 4.63 -3.80 0.23
N VAL A 181 5.82 -3.93 -0.33
CA VAL A 181 6.24 -5.08 -1.14
C VAL A 181 7.63 -5.53 -0.73
N GLU A 182 7.80 -6.83 -0.52
CA GLU A 182 9.08 -7.48 -0.29
C GLU A 182 9.41 -8.44 -1.43
N PHE A 183 10.65 -8.39 -1.88
CA PHE A 183 11.16 -9.26 -2.93
C PHE A 183 12.20 -10.22 -2.38
N ALA A 184 12.27 -11.42 -2.95
CA ALA A 184 13.22 -12.44 -2.53
C ALA A 184 14.69 -12.02 -2.78
N ASP A 185 14.93 -11.37 -3.93
CA ASP A 185 16.26 -10.96 -4.36
C ASP A 185 16.44 -9.45 -4.29
N LYS A 186 17.69 -9.02 -4.25
CA LYS A 186 18.04 -7.60 -4.38
C LYS A 186 17.77 -7.08 -5.79
N ASP A 187 17.69 -5.77 -5.93
CA ASP A 187 17.50 -5.04 -7.19
C ASP A 187 16.20 -5.39 -7.95
N GLN A 188 15.19 -5.92 -7.22
CA GLN A 188 13.89 -6.25 -7.82
C GLN A 188 12.87 -5.10 -7.75
N ALA A 189 13.13 -4.06 -6.97
CA ALA A 189 12.32 -2.84 -6.98
C ALA A 189 12.71 -1.92 -8.16
N ASP A 190 12.78 -2.50 -9.37
CA ASP A 190 13.12 -1.84 -10.62
C ASP A 190 12.01 -0.90 -11.13
N GLU A 191 12.25 -0.21 -12.25
CA GLU A 191 11.27 0.74 -12.82
C GLU A 191 9.94 0.07 -13.17
N ALA A 192 9.94 -1.18 -13.62
CA ALA A 192 8.72 -1.92 -13.93
C ALA A 192 7.91 -2.23 -12.65
N ALA A 193 8.58 -2.72 -11.61
CA ALA A 193 7.97 -2.94 -10.30
C ALA A 193 7.45 -1.63 -9.71
N GLN A 194 8.25 -0.55 -9.73
CA GLN A 194 7.82 0.77 -9.27
C GLN A 194 6.58 1.25 -10.03
N THR A 195 6.49 1.04 -11.33
CA THR A 195 5.34 1.43 -12.16
C THR A 195 4.08 0.67 -11.76
N ASP A 196 4.14 -0.66 -11.70
CA ASP A 196 2.96 -1.50 -11.40
C ASP A 196 2.44 -1.25 -9.97
N TRP A 197 3.33 -1.18 -8.99
CA TRP A 197 2.95 -0.98 -7.59
C TRP A 197 2.52 0.46 -7.29
N SER A 198 3.07 1.47 -8.00
CA SER A 198 2.59 2.86 -7.92
C SER A 198 1.21 3.00 -8.54
N ALA A 199 0.95 2.32 -9.64
CA ALA A 199 -0.36 2.27 -10.26
C ALA A 199 -1.42 1.68 -9.34
N LEU A 200 -1.07 0.61 -8.61
CA LEU A 200 -1.92 0.05 -7.56
C LEU A 200 -2.20 1.08 -6.46
N ALA A 201 -1.16 1.72 -5.91
CA ALA A 201 -1.32 2.71 -4.85
C ALA A 201 -2.25 3.86 -5.28
N LEU A 202 -2.10 4.36 -6.51
CA LEU A 202 -2.99 5.38 -7.09
C LEU A 202 -4.45 4.88 -7.21
N ALA A 203 -4.65 3.64 -7.63
CA ALA A 203 -5.99 3.07 -7.80
C ALA A 203 -6.70 2.86 -6.46
N LEU A 204 -5.93 2.61 -5.39
CA LEU A 204 -6.45 2.38 -4.04
C LEU A 204 -6.82 3.65 -3.27
N ALA A 205 -6.52 4.85 -3.77
CA ALA A 205 -6.79 6.09 -3.06
C ALA A 205 -8.28 6.26 -2.68
N GLU A 206 -9.19 6.06 -3.62
CA GLU A 206 -10.63 6.19 -3.35
C GLU A 206 -11.18 5.12 -2.39
N PRO A 207 -10.90 3.81 -2.58
CA PRO A 207 -11.31 2.80 -1.60
C PRO A 207 -10.78 3.03 -0.20
N LEU A 208 -9.50 3.41 -0.05
CA LEU A 208 -8.93 3.66 1.26
C LEU A 208 -9.51 4.91 1.92
N LYS A 209 -9.79 5.95 1.13
CA LYS A 209 -10.46 7.15 1.59
C LYS A 209 -11.86 6.83 2.13
N ALA A 210 -12.63 6.03 1.41
CA ALA A 210 -13.96 5.59 1.83
C ALA A 210 -13.89 4.71 3.09
N LEU A 211 -12.97 3.74 3.16
CA LEU A 211 -12.74 2.91 4.35
C LEU A 211 -12.31 3.72 5.58
N ALA A 212 -11.59 4.82 5.38
CA ALA A 212 -11.18 5.74 6.44
C ALA A 212 -12.29 6.68 6.88
N GLY A 213 -13.45 6.69 6.21
CA GLY A 213 -14.55 7.61 6.49
C GLY A 213 -14.21 9.09 6.24
N ILE A 214 -13.26 9.34 5.33
CA ILE A 214 -12.85 10.69 4.98
C ILE A 214 -13.75 11.22 3.85
N GLU A 215 -14.62 12.17 4.18
CA GLU A 215 -15.45 12.88 3.20
C GLU A 215 -14.64 14.00 2.53
N ASP A 216 -14.92 14.26 1.24
CA ASP A 216 -14.46 15.49 0.60
C ASP A 216 -15.22 16.66 1.26
N LYS A 217 -14.50 17.55 1.91
CA LYS A 217 -15.09 18.84 2.23
C LYS A 217 -15.35 19.51 0.89
N GLU A 218 -16.62 19.64 0.50
CA GLU A 218 -17.00 20.52 -0.59
C GLU A 218 -16.40 21.89 -0.24
N GLU A 219 -15.47 22.37 -1.07
CA GLU A 219 -15.03 23.76 -0.98
C GLU A 219 -16.26 24.60 -1.35
N GLU A 220 -16.93 25.12 -0.33
CA GLU A 220 -17.91 26.19 -0.53
C GLU A 220 -17.13 27.36 -1.14
N HIS A 221 -17.19 27.49 -2.45
CA HIS A 221 -16.79 28.71 -3.15
C HIS A 221 -17.81 29.81 -2.81
N GLU A 222 -17.47 30.65 -1.81
CA GLU A 222 -18.06 31.97 -1.67
C GLU A 222 -17.50 32.95 -2.73
#